data_29a59a72952b83c2b36ef4f30561cfae
#
_entry.id   29a59a72952b83c2b36ef4f30561cfae
#
_cell.length_a   1.000
_cell.length_b   1.000
_cell.length_c   1.000
_cell.angle_alpha   90.00
_cell.angle_beta   90.00
_cell.angle_gamma   90.00
#
_symmetry.space_group_name_H-M   'P 1'
#
loop_
_entity.id
_entity.type
_entity.pdbx_description
1 polymer ?
#
loop_
_entity_poly.entity_id
_entity_poly.type
_entity_poly.pdbx_seq_one_letter_code
_entity_poly.pdbx_strand_id
1 'polypeptide(L)'
;MATSVIRALQLAALLVLANIAQAAVDPPPAYKQIALPKGVPAEVLYSVALTESKVLLRGEYVPWPWTLNVAGKSYYYATRTAACTALLAAINLYGAKSVDSGLGQVNIGWNGHRFSSPCXSLDPYKNLDATSDILIEQRDALYASAPGRPVDWIQVAGRYHRPAGGAPAAKYRRTVSRHLSQVLGVNLLVTNP
;
A
#
# COMPACT_ATOMS: atom_id res chain seq x y z
N MET A 1 8.43 -5.23 -77.52
CA MET A 1 9.24 -5.29 -76.29
C MET A 1 8.55 -4.48 -75.21
N ALA A 2 7.86 -5.17 -74.33
CA ALA A 2 7.05 -4.54 -73.28
C ALA A 2 7.78 -4.73 -71.93
N THR A 3 8.20 -3.62 -71.31
CA THR A 3 8.82 -3.64 -70.01
C THR A 3 7.73 -3.41 -68.94
N SER A 4 7.42 -4.49 -68.19
CA SER A 4 6.49 -4.42 -67.06
C SER A 4 7.20 -3.77 -65.86
N VAL A 5 6.65 -2.67 -65.41
CA VAL A 5 7.09 -2.01 -64.13
C VAL A 5 6.21 -2.55 -63.01
N ILE A 6 6.80 -3.41 -62.17
CA ILE A 6 6.13 -3.91 -60.98
C ILE A 6 6.28 -2.84 -59.89
N ARG A 7 5.20 -2.16 -59.55
CA ARG A 7 5.13 -1.27 -58.40
C ARG A 7 4.93 -2.10 -57.14
N ALA A 8 5.96 -2.22 -56.32
CA ALA A 8 5.85 -2.80 -54.97
C ALA A 8 5.13 -1.81 -54.07
N LEU A 9 3.92 -2.10 -53.67
CA LEU A 9 3.25 -1.39 -52.59
C LEU A 9 3.85 -1.83 -51.26
N GLN A 10 4.64 -0.97 -50.66
CA GLN A 10 5.07 -1.17 -49.28
C GLN A 10 3.92 -0.70 -48.36
N LEU A 11 3.17 -1.65 -47.80
CA LEU A 11 2.27 -1.36 -46.68
C LEU A 11 3.13 -1.12 -45.42
N ALA A 12 3.27 0.12 -45.05
CA ALA A 12 3.81 0.47 -43.74
C ALA A 12 2.70 0.23 -42.72
N ALA A 13 2.79 -0.90 -42.01
CA ALA A 13 1.94 -1.15 -40.84
C ALA A 13 2.36 -0.20 -39.71
N LEU A 14 1.63 0.88 -39.51
CA LEU A 14 1.74 1.69 -38.31
C LEU A 14 1.18 0.89 -37.14
N LEU A 15 2.09 0.30 -36.36
CA LEU A 15 1.74 -0.23 -35.05
C LEU A 15 1.46 0.97 -34.13
N VAL A 16 0.20 1.33 -34.01
CA VAL A 16 -0.26 2.25 -32.99
C VAL A 16 -0.24 1.47 -31.67
N LEU A 17 0.84 1.65 -30.92
CA LEU A 17 0.88 1.18 -29.52
C LEU A 17 -0.14 2.02 -28.75
N ALA A 18 -1.35 1.53 -28.63
CA ALA A 18 -2.34 2.11 -27.76
C ALA A 18 -1.83 1.93 -26.33
N ASN A 19 -1.35 3.00 -25.73
CA ASN A 19 -1.16 3.03 -24.29
C ASN A 19 -2.55 2.90 -23.66
N ILE A 20 -2.90 1.68 -23.25
CA ILE A 20 -4.11 1.46 -22.48
C ILE A 20 -3.88 2.12 -21.13
N ALA A 21 -4.30 3.35 -20.99
CA ALA A 21 -4.32 4.01 -19.69
C ALA A 21 -5.26 3.20 -18.79
N GLN A 22 -4.70 2.58 -17.77
CA GLN A 22 -5.50 1.88 -16.78
C GLN A 22 -6.35 2.92 -16.06
N ALA A 23 -7.64 2.67 -15.90
CA ALA A 23 -8.52 3.59 -15.19
C ALA A 23 -8.03 3.75 -13.74
N ALA A 24 -7.97 4.99 -13.28
CA ALA A 24 -7.62 5.28 -11.89
C ALA A 24 -8.65 4.64 -10.95
N VAL A 25 -8.18 4.13 -9.83
CA VAL A 25 -9.03 3.55 -8.78
C VAL A 25 -9.25 4.59 -7.70
N ASP A 26 -10.49 4.98 -7.47
CA ASP A 26 -10.81 5.93 -6.41
C ASP A 26 -10.78 5.19 -5.06
N PRO A 27 -9.89 5.58 -4.10
CA PRO A 27 -9.88 4.94 -2.80
C PRO A 27 -11.24 5.03 -2.09
N PRO A 28 -11.68 3.96 -1.40
CA PRO A 28 -12.94 4.02 -0.65
C PRO A 28 -13.02 5.23 0.27
N PRO A 29 -14.23 5.78 0.51
CA PRO A 29 -14.39 7.04 1.27
C PRO A 29 -13.69 7.08 2.63
N ALA A 30 -13.60 5.95 3.33
CA ALA A 30 -12.93 5.87 4.63
C ALA A 30 -11.45 6.31 4.55
N TYR A 31 -10.77 5.98 3.45
CA TYR A 31 -9.36 6.37 3.26
C TYR A 31 -9.23 7.89 3.13
N LYS A 32 -10.13 8.51 2.37
CA LYS A 32 -10.15 9.98 2.20
C LYS A 32 -10.48 10.68 3.53
N GLN A 33 -11.51 10.18 4.24
CA GLN A 33 -11.96 10.74 5.52
C GLN A 33 -10.85 10.76 6.57
N ILE A 34 -9.99 9.75 6.58
CA ILE A 34 -8.93 9.62 7.58
C ILE A 34 -7.64 10.31 7.13
N ALA A 35 -7.24 10.12 5.89
CA ALA A 35 -5.93 10.55 5.41
C ALA A 35 -5.86 12.07 5.17
N LEU A 36 -6.89 12.64 4.51
CA LEU A 36 -6.82 14.03 4.05
C LEU A 36 -6.69 15.05 5.19
N PRO A 37 -7.44 14.93 6.31
CA PRO A 37 -7.26 15.86 7.41
C PRO A 37 -5.86 15.82 8.04
N LYS A 38 -5.14 14.71 7.84
CA LYS A 38 -3.79 14.52 8.35
C LYS A 38 -2.71 14.90 7.33
N GLY A 39 -3.11 15.31 6.11
CA GLY A 39 -2.19 15.66 5.04
C GLY A 39 -1.51 14.46 4.38
N VAL A 40 -2.10 13.27 4.51
CA VAL A 40 -1.65 12.05 3.82
C VAL A 40 -2.51 11.90 2.55
N PRO A 41 -1.92 11.71 1.36
CA PRO A 41 -2.73 11.41 0.19
C PRO A 41 -3.49 10.08 0.38
N ALA A 42 -4.78 10.08 0.10
CA ALA A 42 -5.62 8.89 0.29
C ALA A 42 -5.14 7.71 -0.57
N GLU A 43 -4.61 8.01 -1.75
CA GLU A 43 -4.06 7.04 -2.68
C GLU A 43 -2.82 6.34 -2.09
N VAL A 44 -2.01 7.09 -1.35
CA VAL A 44 -0.85 6.53 -0.64
C VAL A 44 -1.32 5.60 0.47
N LEU A 45 -2.25 6.04 1.32
CA LEU A 45 -2.78 5.22 2.41
C LEU A 45 -3.41 3.94 1.86
N TYR A 46 -4.18 4.04 0.77
CA TYR A 46 -4.80 2.88 0.13
C TYR A 46 -3.75 1.92 -0.46
N SER A 47 -2.69 2.47 -1.07
CA SER A 47 -1.60 1.66 -1.65
C SER A 47 -0.80 0.92 -0.56
N VAL A 48 -0.61 1.55 0.60
CA VAL A 48 -0.01 0.90 1.77
C VAL A 48 -0.93 -0.26 2.22
N ALA A 49 -2.22 -0.01 2.40
CA ALA A 49 -3.16 -1.06 2.82
C ALA A 49 -3.22 -2.22 1.82
N LEU A 50 -3.18 -1.94 0.51
CA LEU A 50 -3.07 -2.98 -0.52
C LEU A 50 -1.77 -3.79 -0.38
N THR A 51 -0.68 -3.13 -0.01
CA THR A 51 0.61 -3.81 0.18
C THR A 51 0.57 -4.74 1.40
N GLU A 52 -0.08 -4.30 2.46
CA GLU A 52 -0.06 -4.96 3.77
C GLU A 52 -1.09 -6.09 3.91
N SER A 53 -2.31 -5.90 3.41
CA SER A 53 -3.43 -6.76 3.81
C SER A 53 -4.32 -7.22 2.67
N LYS A 54 -3.87 -7.12 1.41
CA LYS A 54 -4.76 -7.43 0.29
C LYS A 54 -5.17 -8.90 0.24
N VAL A 55 -6.42 -9.10 -0.15
CA VAL A 55 -6.98 -10.40 -0.54
C VAL A 55 -7.56 -10.29 -1.95
N LEU A 56 -7.68 -11.41 -2.62
CA LEU A 56 -8.39 -11.47 -3.92
C LEU A 56 -9.87 -11.71 -3.64
N LEU A 57 -10.71 -10.72 -3.99
CA LEU A 57 -12.16 -10.80 -3.77
C LEU A 57 -12.86 -10.45 -5.09
N ARG A 58 -13.64 -11.39 -5.62
CA ARG A 58 -14.41 -11.22 -6.86
C ARG A 58 -13.54 -10.75 -8.05
N GLY A 59 -12.30 -11.27 -8.11
CA GLY A 59 -11.37 -10.95 -9.19
C GLY A 59 -10.52 -9.70 -8.98
N GLU A 60 -10.72 -8.97 -7.90
CA GLU A 60 -9.96 -7.74 -7.59
C GLU A 60 -9.21 -7.87 -6.28
N TYR A 61 -8.04 -7.24 -6.19
CA TYR A 61 -7.32 -7.15 -4.92
C TYR A 61 -7.86 -5.97 -4.11
N VAL A 62 -8.28 -6.27 -2.87
CA VAL A 62 -8.76 -5.27 -1.92
C VAL A 62 -8.08 -5.46 -0.57
N PRO A 63 -7.82 -4.39 0.19
CA PRO A 63 -7.33 -4.53 1.56
C PRO A 63 -8.39 -5.19 2.46
N TRP A 64 -7.95 -6.12 3.32
CA TRP A 64 -8.86 -6.88 4.18
C TRP A 64 -8.63 -6.51 5.66
N PRO A 65 -9.66 -6.00 6.36
CA PRO A 65 -9.44 -5.43 7.70
C PRO A 65 -9.13 -6.45 8.79
N TRP A 66 -9.54 -7.70 8.60
CA TRP A 66 -9.35 -8.75 9.62
C TRP A 66 -8.20 -9.66 9.22
N THR A 67 -7.05 -9.03 8.98
CA THR A 67 -5.78 -9.66 8.60
C THR A 67 -4.83 -9.59 9.79
N LEU A 68 -4.15 -10.68 10.08
CA LEU A 68 -3.05 -10.74 11.05
C LEU A 68 -1.80 -11.26 10.36
N ASN A 69 -0.64 -10.75 10.74
CA ASN A 69 0.62 -11.41 10.52
C ASN A 69 1.14 -11.86 11.89
N VAL A 70 1.38 -13.15 12.03
CA VAL A 70 1.87 -13.73 13.29
C VAL A 70 3.18 -14.44 13.00
N ALA A 71 4.27 -13.91 13.54
CA ALA A 71 5.62 -14.46 13.38
C ALA A 71 5.97 -14.70 11.88
N GLY A 72 5.58 -13.75 11.01
CA GLY A 72 5.89 -13.80 9.58
C GLY A 72 4.86 -14.56 8.73
N LYS A 73 3.78 -15.09 9.31
CA LYS A 73 2.73 -15.79 8.56
C LYS A 73 1.44 -14.98 8.56
N SER A 74 0.85 -14.81 7.38
CA SER A 74 -0.41 -14.06 7.22
C SER A 74 -1.63 -14.94 7.41
N TYR A 75 -2.63 -14.41 8.11
CA TYR A 75 -3.91 -15.07 8.38
C TYR A 75 -5.05 -14.10 8.10
N TYR A 76 -6.12 -14.60 7.50
CA TYR A 76 -7.28 -13.81 7.10
C TYR A 76 -8.53 -14.40 7.73
N TYR A 77 -9.33 -13.55 8.35
CA TYR A 77 -10.52 -13.98 9.09
C TYR A 77 -11.77 -13.41 8.44
N ALA A 78 -12.86 -14.17 8.53
CA ALA A 78 -14.14 -13.73 7.96
C ALA A 78 -14.82 -12.64 8.81
N THR A 79 -14.51 -12.57 10.11
CA THR A 79 -15.13 -11.61 11.02
C THR A 79 -14.12 -10.99 11.96
N ARG A 80 -14.43 -9.77 12.43
CA ARG A 80 -13.62 -9.07 13.43
C ARG A 80 -13.49 -9.88 14.73
N THR A 81 -14.56 -10.55 15.15
CA THR A 81 -14.57 -11.36 16.37
C THR A 81 -13.57 -12.52 16.26
N ALA A 82 -13.60 -13.26 15.15
CA ALA A 82 -12.66 -14.36 14.95
C ALA A 82 -11.22 -13.86 14.92
N ALA A 83 -10.96 -12.74 14.22
CA ALA A 83 -9.64 -12.12 14.17
C ALA A 83 -9.17 -11.67 15.57
N CYS A 84 -10.08 -11.09 16.38
CA CYS A 84 -9.75 -10.63 17.73
C CYS A 84 -9.37 -11.81 18.64
N THR A 85 -10.11 -12.90 18.60
CA THR A 85 -9.80 -14.11 19.37
C THR A 85 -8.39 -14.63 18.99
N ALA A 86 -8.13 -14.71 17.69
CA ALA A 86 -6.83 -15.16 17.18
C ALA A 86 -5.71 -14.20 17.56
N LEU A 87 -5.96 -12.89 17.50
CA LEU A 87 -5.00 -11.85 17.87
C LEU A 87 -4.56 -11.99 19.33
N LEU A 88 -5.53 -12.15 20.25
CA LEU A 88 -5.22 -12.29 21.68
C LEU A 88 -4.43 -13.58 21.95
N ALA A 89 -4.81 -14.67 21.29
CA ALA A 89 -4.06 -15.94 21.39
C ALA A 89 -2.62 -15.77 20.84
N ALA A 90 -2.46 -15.09 19.70
CA ALA A 90 -1.14 -14.87 19.10
C ALA A 90 -0.25 -14.01 20.00
N ILE A 91 -0.80 -12.96 20.60
CA ILE A 91 -0.06 -12.10 21.55
C ILE A 91 0.44 -12.94 22.73
N ASN A 92 -0.44 -13.81 23.26
CA ASN A 92 -0.08 -14.67 24.39
C ASN A 92 1.02 -15.69 24.05
N LEU A 93 0.96 -16.27 22.83
CA LEU A 93 1.88 -17.34 22.42
C LEU A 93 3.22 -16.82 21.90
N TYR A 94 3.21 -15.72 21.14
CA TYR A 94 4.39 -15.24 20.39
C TYR A 94 4.89 -13.89 20.85
N GLY A 95 4.15 -13.21 21.75
CA GLY A 95 4.46 -11.85 22.18
C GLY A 95 3.95 -10.81 21.19
N ALA A 96 3.55 -9.65 21.70
CA ALA A 96 2.92 -8.58 20.92
C ALA A 96 3.81 -8.07 19.76
N LYS A 97 5.14 -8.09 19.92
CA LYS A 97 6.09 -7.63 18.87
C LYS A 97 6.12 -8.53 17.65
N SER A 98 5.62 -9.76 17.78
CA SER A 98 5.55 -10.74 16.68
C SER A 98 4.20 -10.71 15.94
N VAL A 99 3.34 -9.73 16.27
CA VAL A 99 1.97 -9.69 15.73
C VAL A 99 1.68 -8.32 15.12
N ASP A 100 1.29 -8.34 13.83
CA ASP A 100 0.78 -7.18 13.11
C ASP A 100 -0.70 -7.39 12.81
N SER A 101 -1.49 -6.32 12.74
CA SER A 101 -2.93 -6.45 12.59
C SER A 101 -3.54 -5.36 11.71
N GLY A 102 -4.63 -5.74 11.06
CA GLY A 102 -5.52 -4.82 10.36
C GLY A 102 -5.07 -4.41 8.98
N LEU A 103 -5.67 -3.35 8.46
CA LEU A 103 -5.46 -2.86 7.08
C LEU A 103 -4.01 -2.45 6.82
N GLY A 104 -3.39 -1.75 7.77
CA GLY A 104 -2.01 -1.29 7.66
C GLY A 104 -1.01 -2.24 8.33
N GLN A 105 -1.43 -3.39 8.81
CA GLN A 105 -0.57 -4.36 9.53
C GLN A 105 0.25 -3.66 10.63
N VAL A 106 -0.48 -2.93 11.47
CA VAL A 106 0.14 -2.17 12.57
C VAL A 106 0.65 -3.16 13.63
N ASN A 107 1.94 -3.07 13.95
CA ASN A 107 2.57 -3.97 14.91
C ASN A 107 2.08 -3.66 16.34
N ILE A 108 1.56 -4.66 17.02
CA ILE A 108 0.92 -4.51 18.33
C ILE A 108 1.94 -4.18 19.42
N GLY A 109 3.14 -4.74 19.34
CA GLY A 109 4.16 -4.49 20.35
C GLY A 109 4.74 -3.08 20.34
N TRP A 110 4.89 -2.51 19.14
CA TRP A 110 5.46 -1.17 18.99
C TRP A 110 4.40 -0.07 19.00
N ASN A 111 3.20 -0.37 18.48
CA ASN A 111 2.17 0.62 18.22
C ASN A 111 0.84 0.35 18.95
N GLY A 112 0.78 -0.67 19.80
CA GLY A 112 -0.44 -1.05 20.52
C GLY A 112 -1.02 0.05 21.39
N HIS A 113 -0.16 0.98 21.86
CA HIS A 113 -0.59 2.13 22.67
C HIS A 113 -1.54 3.08 21.93
N ARG A 114 -1.62 2.98 20.58
CA ARG A 114 -2.54 3.79 19.75
C ARG A 114 -3.98 3.29 19.83
N PHE A 115 -4.17 2.11 20.39
CA PHE A 115 -5.49 1.45 20.48
C PHE A 115 -5.89 1.28 21.94
N SER A 116 -7.18 1.44 22.24
CA SER A 116 -7.70 1.25 23.60
C SER A 116 -7.59 -0.20 24.07
N SER A 117 -7.46 -1.13 23.12
CA SER A 117 -7.18 -2.55 23.39
C SER A 117 -6.62 -3.18 22.12
N PRO A 118 -5.96 -4.34 22.19
CA PRO A 118 -5.45 -4.97 20.97
C PRO A 118 -6.53 -5.15 19.90
N CYS A 119 -7.73 -5.57 20.28
CA CYS A 119 -8.84 -5.75 19.35
C CYS A 119 -9.38 -4.48 18.69
N UNK A 120 -9.05 -3.43 19.01
CA UNK A 120 -9.33 -2.25 18.48
C UNK A 120 -8.52 -1.95 17.36
N SER A 121 -7.36 -2.61 17.26
CA SER A 121 -6.57 -2.54 16.03
C SER A 121 -7.24 -3.20 14.81
N LEU A 122 -8.24 -3.98 15.01
CA LEU A 122 -9.03 -4.62 13.96
C LEU A 122 -10.26 -3.81 13.55
N ASP A 123 -10.43 -2.63 14.11
CA ASP A 123 -11.42 -1.65 13.66
C ASP A 123 -10.80 -0.94 12.43
N PRO A 124 -11.46 -0.99 11.25
CA PRO A 124 -10.86 -0.43 10.04
C PRO A 124 -10.49 1.05 10.16
N TYR A 125 -11.36 1.86 10.76
CA TYR A 125 -11.13 3.29 10.89
C TYR A 125 -9.96 3.57 11.83
N LYS A 126 -9.95 2.92 13.00
CA LYS A 126 -8.86 3.09 13.98
C LYS A 126 -7.52 2.59 13.44
N ASN A 127 -7.54 1.52 12.65
CA ASN A 127 -6.33 0.98 12.04
C ASN A 127 -5.78 1.95 10.98
N LEU A 128 -6.62 2.47 10.09
CA LEU A 128 -6.23 3.46 9.09
C LEU A 128 -5.73 4.76 9.74
N ASP A 129 -6.37 5.16 10.84
CA ASP A 129 -5.96 6.34 11.60
C ASP A 129 -4.54 6.17 12.16
N ALA A 130 -4.29 5.04 12.83
CA ALA A 130 -2.96 4.70 13.35
C ALA A 130 -1.92 4.57 12.23
N THR A 131 -2.29 3.97 11.10
CA THR A 131 -1.42 3.84 9.92
C THR A 131 -1.03 5.24 9.41
N SER A 132 -2.00 6.16 9.32
CA SER A 132 -1.74 7.53 8.88
C SER A 132 -0.80 8.25 9.84
N ASP A 133 -0.99 8.09 11.15
CA ASP A 133 -0.11 8.71 12.16
C ASP A 133 1.33 8.20 12.01
N ILE A 134 1.52 6.90 11.82
CA ILE A 134 2.85 6.33 11.62
C ILE A 134 3.48 6.89 10.33
N LEU A 135 2.70 7.00 9.25
CA LEU A 135 3.20 7.61 8.00
C LEU A 135 3.67 9.05 8.24
N ILE A 136 2.90 9.85 9.00
CA ILE A 136 3.27 11.23 9.33
C ILE A 136 4.56 11.26 10.16
N GLU A 137 4.67 10.41 11.17
CA GLU A 137 5.88 10.31 11.99
C GLU A 137 7.10 9.99 11.12
N GLN A 138 6.95 9.08 10.15
CA GLN A 138 8.06 8.74 9.26
C GLN A 138 8.36 9.86 8.26
N ARG A 139 7.34 10.60 7.79
CA ARG A 139 7.52 11.81 6.98
C ARG A 139 8.31 12.85 7.78
N ASP A 140 7.87 13.14 8.97
CA ASP A 140 8.48 14.20 9.78
C ASP A 140 9.93 13.85 10.14
N ALA A 141 10.20 12.59 10.48
CA ALA A 141 11.55 12.12 10.74
C ALA A 141 12.45 12.20 9.50
N LEU A 142 11.89 11.90 8.31
CA LEU A 142 12.65 11.94 7.05
C LEU A 142 13.00 13.36 6.62
N TYR A 143 12.10 14.31 6.87
CA TYR A 143 12.25 15.70 6.42
C TYR A 143 12.63 16.68 7.52
N ALA A 144 12.98 16.19 8.72
CA ALA A 144 13.36 17.03 9.86
C ALA A 144 14.50 18.01 9.53
N SER A 145 15.47 17.58 8.72
CA SER A 145 16.62 18.39 8.32
C SER A 145 16.40 19.19 7.02
N ALA A 146 15.23 19.06 6.38
CA ALA A 146 14.95 19.70 5.08
C ALA A 146 13.48 20.18 5.03
N PRO A 147 13.09 21.10 5.92
CA PRO A 147 11.72 21.60 5.93
C PRO A 147 11.38 22.32 4.61
N GLY A 148 10.16 22.11 4.14
CA GLY A 148 9.67 22.71 2.89
C GLY A 148 10.02 21.92 1.63
N ARG A 149 10.77 20.85 1.73
CA ARG A 149 11.05 19.97 0.61
C ARG A 149 9.78 19.20 0.20
N PRO A 150 9.51 19.01 -1.10
CA PRO A 150 8.38 18.18 -1.53
C PRO A 150 8.47 16.76 -0.95
N VAL A 151 7.36 16.27 -0.41
CA VAL A 151 7.33 14.95 0.26
C VAL A 151 7.29 13.83 -0.78
N ASP A 152 8.28 12.96 -0.73
CA ASP A 152 8.28 11.70 -1.48
C ASP A 152 7.61 10.63 -0.61
N TRP A 153 6.33 10.39 -0.85
CA TRP A 153 5.53 9.44 -0.08
C TRP A 153 5.98 7.98 -0.28
N ILE A 154 6.70 7.68 -1.37
CA ILE A 154 7.27 6.33 -1.55
C ILE A 154 8.43 6.12 -0.58
N GLN A 155 9.27 7.16 -0.36
CA GLN A 155 10.32 7.07 0.65
C GLN A 155 9.71 6.95 2.05
N VAL A 156 8.65 7.70 2.34
CA VAL A 156 7.92 7.63 3.62
C VAL A 156 7.38 6.21 3.83
N ALA A 157 6.74 5.63 2.81
CA ALA A 157 6.21 4.26 2.89
C ALA A 157 7.33 3.23 3.16
N GLY A 158 8.51 3.43 2.55
CA GLY A 158 9.67 2.57 2.85
C GLY A 158 10.04 2.59 4.32
N ARG A 159 10.01 3.77 4.94
CA ARG A 159 10.30 3.94 6.36
C ARG A 159 9.16 3.42 7.25
N TYR A 160 7.91 3.50 6.79
CA TYR A 160 6.78 2.88 7.48
C TYR A 160 7.05 1.39 7.73
N HIS A 161 7.48 0.69 6.68
CA HIS A 161 7.79 -0.74 6.77
C HIS A 161 9.06 -1.00 7.58
N ARG A 162 10.10 -0.16 7.38
CA ARG A 162 11.38 -0.31 8.07
C ARG A 162 12.10 1.03 8.18
N PRO A 163 12.01 1.70 9.36
CA PRO A 163 12.66 3.01 9.55
C PRO A 163 14.17 3.00 9.29
N ALA A 164 14.84 1.87 9.57
CA ALA A 164 16.28 1.72 9.35
C ALA A 164 16.66 1.59 7.86
N GLY A 165 15.68 1.47 6.95
CA GLY A 165 15.96 1.37 5.51
C GLY A 165 16.49 0.00 5.07
N GLY A 166 17.37 0.02 4.07
CA GLY A 166 17.99 -1.19 3.53
C GLY A 166 17.12 -1.91 2.50
N ALA A 167 17.55 -3.12 2.14
CA ALA A 167 16.90 -3.92 1.07
C ALA A 167 15.41 -4.21 1.34
N PRO A 168 14.97 -4.52 2.58
CA PRO A 168 13.53 -4.72 2.82
C PRO A 168 12.71 -3.45 2.57
N ALA A 169 13.18 -2.28 3.01
CA ALA A 169 12.49 -1.00 2.73
C ALA A 169 12.46 -0.72 1.23
N ALA A 170 13.55 -1.00 0.50
CA ALA A 170 13.60 -0.82 -0.95
C ALA A 170 12.60 -1.73 -1.68
N LYS A 171 12.51 -3.00 -1.27
CA LYS A 171 11.52 -3.94 -1.81
C LYS A 171 10.09 -3.44 -1.55
N TYR A 172 9.84 -2.97 -0.34
CA TYR A 172 8.54 -2.42 0.06
C TYR A 172 8.16 -1.21 -0.80
N ARG A 173 9.08 -0.25 -0.98
CA ARG A 173 8.85 0.93 -1.83
C ARG A 173 8.41 0.53 -3.24
N ARG A 174 9.07 -0.47 -3.84
CA ARG A 174 8.70 -0.94 -5.19
C ARG A 174 7.27 -1.49 -5.22
N THR A 175 6.85 -2.20 -4.15
CA THR A 175 5.49 -2.76 -4.08
C THR A 175 4.45 -1.64 -3.92
N VAL A 176 4.69 -0.69 -3.01
CA VAL A 176 3.78 0.45 -2.81
C VAL A 176 3.71 1.30 -4.09
N SER A 177 4.86 1.56 -4.73
CA SER A 177 4.91 2.32 -5.99
C SER A 177 4.05 1.67 -7.08
N ARG A 178 4.12 0.33 -7.20
CA ARG A 178 3.30 -0.42 -8.16
C ARG A 178 1.80 -0.25 -7.86
N HIS A 179 1.40 -0.40 -6.60
CA HIS A 179 0.00 -0.20 -6.21
C HIS A 179 -0.43 1.26 -6.43
N LEU A 180 0.43 2.21 -6.08
CA LEU A 180 0.13 3.63 -6.29
C LEU A 180 -0.02 3.97 -7.78
N SER A 181 0.84 3.39 -8.64
CA SER A 181 0.71 3.51 -10.10
C SER A 181 -0.67 3.03 -10.57
N GLN A 182 -1.10 1.88 -10.08
CA GLN A 182 -2.41 1.30 -10.42
C GLN A 182 -3.56 2.18 -9.93
N VAL A 183 -3.46 2.67 -8.68
CA VAL A 183 -4.49 3.52 -8.08
C VAL A 183 -4.62 4.84 -8.86
N LEU A 184 -3.49 5.45 -9.24
CA LEU A 184 -3.48 6.71 -9.98
C LEU A 184 -3.76 6.54 -11.48
N GLY A 185 -3.74 5.31 -12.01
CA GLY A 185 -3.89 5.08 -13.45
C GLY A 185 -2.70 5.59 -14.25
N VAL A 186 -1.50 5.68 -13.63
CA VAL A 186 -0.29 6.23 -14.27
C VAL A 186 0.88 5.26 -14.10
N ASN A 187 1.90 5.40 -14.93
CA ASN A 187 3.09 4.57 -14.82
C ASN A 187 4.22 5.35 -14.10
N LEU A 188 4.25 5.24 -12.78
CA LEU A 188 5.29 5.88 -11.96
C LEU A 188 6.67 5.25 -12.14
N LEU A 189 6.75 4.05 -12.73
CA LEU A 189 8.02 3.34 -12.90
C LEU A 189 8.88 3.92 -14.03
N VAL A 190 8.28 4.74 -14.89
CA VAL A 190 8.97 5.38 -16.03
C VAL A 190 9.64 6.71 -15.64
N THR A 191 9.31 7.27 -14.48
CA THR A 191 9.70 8.62 -14.12
C THR A 191 10.94 8.73 -13.23
N ASN A 192 11.64 7.61 -12.95
CA ASN A 192 12.85 7.64 -12.13
C ASN A 192 14.05 7.17 -12.94
N PRO A 193 14.90 8.08 -13.43
CA PRO A 193 16.19 7.72 -14.05
C PRO A 193 17.20 7.20 -13.01
#